data_e3463a8a669193b19f54e7711906c138
#
_entry.id   e3463a8a669193b19f54e7711906c138
#
_cell.length_a   1.000
_cell.length_b   1.000
_cell.length_c   1.000
_cell.angle_alpha   90.00
_cell.angle_beta   90.00
_cell.angle_gamma   90.00
#
_symmetry.space_group_name_H-M   'P 1'
#
loop_
_entity.id
_entity.type
_entity.pdbx_description
1 polymer ?
#
loop_
_entity_poly.entity_id
_entity_poly.type
_entity_poly.pdbx_seq_one_letter_code
_entity_poly.pdbx_strand_id
1 'polypeptide(L)'
;MNIRAVGALSLGLIAASAAVAAVGTSSVHRGHSAPSKVSVVYQHELPNVPGKSIKGVLVEYGPGGSSPAHTHPGSAFIYATVLEGAIRSQVNGGPIEVYRAGQNFSEYPGDRHGVSANASKTVPARLLAVFVVDTAAKDLVLPYR
;
A
#
# COMPACT_ATOMS: atom_id res chain seq x y z
N MET A 1 84.59 45.05 -5.78
CA MET A 1 84.92 43.63 -5.46
C MET A 1 83.69 42.82 -5.82
N ASN A 2 83.82 41.96 -6.80
CA ASN A 2 82.79 41.24 -7.52
C ASN A 2 82.27 40.06 -6.70
N ILE A 3 80.96 39.83 -6.67
CA ILE A 3 80.45 38.46 -6.58
C ILE A 3 79.11 38.40 -7.36
N ARG A 4 79.07 37.43 -8.26
CA ARG A 4 78.00 37.11 -9.19
C ARG A 4 76.85 36.46 -8.53
N ALA A 5 75.61 36.84 -8.82
CA ALA A 5 74.41 36.13 -8.48
C ALA A 5 74.03 35.15 -9.59
N VAL A 6 73.86 33.87 -9.25
CA VAL A 6 73.37 32.80 -10.15
C VAL A 6 71.88 32.77 -10.04
N GLY A 7 71.19 32.93 -11.15
CA GLY A 7 69.73 32.77 -11.22
C GLY A 7 69.34 31.29 -11.22
N ALA A 8 68.36 30.95 -10.40
CA ALA A 8 67.69 29.68 -10.46
C ALA A 8 66.32 29.82 -11.13
N LEU A 9 66.15 29.16 -12.27
CA LEU A 9 64.93 29.05 -13.01
C LEU A 9 64.03 28.00 -12.36
N SER A 10 62.97 28.39 -11.70
CA SER A 10 61.96 27.45 -11.18
C SER A 10 60.87 27.21 -12.22
N LEU A 11 60.82 25.97 -12.71
CA LEU A 11 59.79 25.45 -13.60
C LEU A 11 58.51 25.23 -12.79
N GLY A 12 57.47 26.05 -13.01
CA GLY A 12 56.16 25.88 -12.40
C GLY A 12 55.41 24.75 -13.07
N LEU A 13 55.11 23.69 -12.30
CA LEU A 13 54.25 22.59 -12.71
C LEU A 13 52.81 23.03 -12.53
N ILE A 14 52.09 23.23 -13.64
CA ILE A 14 50.62 23.47 -13.60
C ILE A 14 49.94 22.12 -13.46
N ALA A 15 49.43 21.85 -12.25
CA ALA A 15 48.53 20.69 -12.01
C ALA A 15 47.14 21.04 -12.47
N ALA A 16 46.69 20.51 -13.59
CA ALA A 16 45.29 20.58 -14.03
C ALA A 16 44.45 19.62 -13.19
N SER A 17 43.68 20.15 -12.25
CA SER A 17 42.70 19.39 -11.50
C SER A 17 41.47 19.14 -12.37
N ALA A 18 41.33 17.91 -12.87
CA ALA A 18 40.09 17.46 -13.52
C ALA A 18 39.01 17.24 -12.46
N ALA A 19 38.04 18.13 -12.40
CA ALA A 19 36.83 17.95 -11.61
C ALA A 19 35.94 16.87 -12.26
N VAL A 20 35.94 15.66 -11.70
CA VAL A 20 34.98 14.62 -12.07
C VAL A 20 33.64 15.01 -11.48
N ALA A 21 32.72 15.51 -12.31
CA ALA A 21 31.34 15.69 -11.94
C ALA A 21 30.70 14.30 -11.75
N ALA A 22 30.45 13.93 -10.49
CA ALA A 22 29.67 12.75 -10.18
C ALA A 22 28.22 13.01 -10.61
N VAL A 23 27.81 12.41 -11.72
CA VAL A 23 26.41 12.36 -12.13
C VAL A 23 25.69 11.44 -11.12
N GLY A 24 25.05 12.09 -10.14
CA GLY A 24 24.19 11.39 -9.19
C GLY A 24 23.01 10.78 -9.95
N THR A 25 23.03 9.48 -10.18
CA THR A 25 21.87 8.74 -10.62
C THR A 25 20.87 8.74 -9.49
N SER A 26 19.89 9.65 -9.54
CA SER A 26 18.72 9.62 -8.68
C SER A 26 17.96 8.33 -9.00
N SER A 27 18.15 7.29 -8.20
CA SER A 27 17.31 6.12 -8.22
C SER A 27 15.90 6.57 -7.80
N VAL A 28 15.00 6.66 -8.78
CA VAL A 28 13.56 6.80 -8.53
C VAL A 28 13.16 5.55 -7.76
N HIS A 29 13.09 5.64 -6.45
CA HIS A 29 12.44 4.65 -5.62
C HIS A 29 10.98 4.61 -6.05
N ARG A 30 10.63 3.67 -6.93
CA ARG A 30 9.24 3.25 -7.10
C ARG A 30 8.85 2.70 -5.75
N GLY A 31 8.08 3.49 -5.01
CA GLY A 31 7.53 3.08 -3.74
C GLY A 31 6.70 1.81 -3.98
N HIS A 32 7.27 0.65 -3.69
CA HIS A 32 6.49 -0.57 -3.56
C HIS A 32 5.61 -0.34 -2.33
N SER A 33 4.30 -0.24 -2.54
CA SER A 33 3.36 -0.33 -1.42
C SER A 33 3.71 -1.59 -0.65
N ALA A 34 3.86 -1.49 0.67
CA ALA A 34 4.05 -2.66 1.49
C ALA A 34 2.91 -3.65 1.21
N PRO A 35 3.21 -4.95 1.00
CA PRO A 35 2.18 -5.91 0.61
C PRO A 35 1.09 -6.00 1.68
N SER A 36 -0.16 -6.10 1.25
CA SER A 36 -1.26 -6.50 2.12
C SER A 36 -1.22 -8.01 2.32
N LYS A 37 -1.50 -8.47 3.53
CA LYS A 37 -1.76 -9.87 3.80
C LYS A 37 -3.25 -10.07 4.03
N VAL A 38 -3.85 -11.00 3.28
CA VAL A 38 -5.28 -11.32 3.33
C VAL A 38 -5.44 -12.78 3.74
N SER A 39 -6.23 -13.05 4.77
CA SER A 39 -6.43 -14.38 5.32
C SER A 39 -7.90 -14.62 5.65
N VAL A 40 -8.46 -15.73 5.20
CA VAL A 40 -9.77 -16.18 5.70
C VAL A 40 -9.55 -16.77 7.09
N VAL A 41 -10.11 -16.11 8.10
CA VAL A 41 -9.97 -16.49 9.52
C VAL A 41 -11.21 -17.22 10.07
N TYR A 42 -12.32 -17.13 9.35
CA TYR A 42 -13.56 -17.82 9.69
C TYR A 42 -14.37 -18.11 8.42
N GLN A 43 -15.02 -19.24 8.37
CA GLN A 43 -15.99 -19.58 7.31
C GLN A 43 -17.01 -20.59 7.83
N HIS A 44 -18.29 -20.33 7.56
CA HIS A 44 -19.38 -21.24 7.89
C HIS A 44 -20.56 -21.04 6.95
N GLU A 45 -21.22 -22.11 6.53
CA GLU A 45 -22.50 -22.02 5.85
C GLU A 45 -23.57 -21.56 6.83
N LEU A 46 -24.46 -20.66 6.39
CA LEU A 46 -25.53 -20.16 7.25
C LEU A 46 -26.65 -21.19 7.33
N PRO A 47 -26.92 -21.78 8.52
CA PRO A 47 -27.92 -22.86 8.66
C PRO A 47 -29.34 -22.37 8.40
N ASN A 48 -29.58 -21.08 8.57
CA ASN A 48 -30.89 -20.44 8.42
C ASN A 48 -31.07 -19.70 7.08
N VAL A 49 -30.04 -19.67 6.22
CA VAL A 49 -30.07 -19.06 4.87
C VAL A 49 -29.41 -20.01 3.88
N PRO A 50 -30.14 -21.00 3.35
CA PRO A 50 -29.57 -21.99 2.44
C PRO A 50 -28.84 -21.35 1.25
N GLY A 51 -27.67 -21.89 0.92
CA GLY A 51 -26.83 -21.43 -0.19
C GLY A 51 -25.98 -20.19 0.13
N LYS A 52 -26.04 -19.66 1.36
CA LYS A 52 -25.22 -18.55 1.83
C LYS A 52 -24.21 -18.98 2.89
N SER A 53 -23.09 -18.32 2.90
CA SER A 53 -22.03 -18.48 3.90
C SER A 53 -21.65 -17.14 4.50
N ILE A 54 -21.21 -17.18 5.75
CA ILE A 54 -20.48 -16.10 6.38
C ILE A 54 -18.97 -16.41 6.28
N LYS A 55 -18.17 -15.41 5.88
CA LYS A 55 -16.70 -15.55 5.81
C LYS A 55 -16.06 -14.33 6.46
N GLY A 56 -15.20 -14.57 7.44
CA GLY A 56 -14.38 -13.54 8.08
C GLY A 56 -13.01 -13.49 7.39
N VAL A 57 -12.66 -12.31 6.87
CA VAL A 57 -11.40 -12.06 6.16
C VAL A 57 -10.61 -11.01 6.92
N LEU A 58 -9.46 -11.39 7.45
CA LEU A 58 -8.51 -10.46 8.05
C LEU A 58 -7.61 -9.87 6.98
N VAL A 59 -7.57 -8.55 6.91
CA VAL A 59 -6.67 -7.79 6.02
C VAL A 59 -5.67 -7.03 6.89
N GLU A 60 -4.40 -7.27 6.65
CA GLU A 60 -3.28 -6.66 7.38
C GLU A 60 -2.46 -5.81 6.40
N TYR A 61 -2.35 -4.53 6.68
CA TYR A 61 -1.54 -3.59 5.92
C TYR A 61 -0.32 -3.16 6.72
N GLY A 62 0.86 -3.33 6.15
CA GLY A 62 2.05 -2.64 6.64
C GLY A 62 1.93 -1.11 6.46
N PRO A 63 2.88 -0.33 6.98
CA PRO A 63 2.93 1.12 6.76
C PRO A 63 2.87 1.47 5.27
N GLY A 64 1.91 2.32 4.86
CA GLY A 64 1.68 2.71 3.47
C GLY A 64 1.11 1.60 2.57
N GLY A 65 0.76 0.43 3.13
CA GLY A 65 0.21 -0.70 2.39
C GLY A 65 -1.18 -0.43 1.81
N SER A 66 -1.51 -1.10 0.71
CA SER A 66 -2.82 -0.98 0.06
C SER A 66 -3.17 -2.25 -0.71
N SER A 67 -4.45 -2.45 -0.97
CA SER A 67 -4.96 -3.41 -1.94
C SER A 67 -5.20 -2.71 -3.29
N PRO A 68 -5.04 -3.42 -4.42
CA PRO A 68 -5.51 -2.93 -5.72
C PRO A 68 -7.00 -2.64 -5.69
N ALA A 69 -7.46 -1.74 -6.57
CA ALA A 69 -8.89 -1.52 -6.77
C ALA A 69 -9.57 -2.81 -7.22
N HIS A 70 -10.73 -3.11 -6.65
CA HIS A 70 -11.41 -4.39 -6.84
C HIS A 70 -12.92 -4.29 -6.65
N THR A 71 -13.60 -5.37 -6.99
CA THR A 71 -15.00 -5.65 -6.66
C THR A 71 -15.09 -6.95 -5.89
N HIS A 72 -16.28 -7.29 -5.44
CA HIS A 72 -16.59 -8.54 -4.77
C HIS A 72 -17.65 -9.32 -5.58
N PRO A 73 -17.86 -10.63 -5.31
CA PRO A 73 -18.96 -11.37 -5.93
C PRO A 73 -20.27 -10.60 -5.82
N GLY A 74 -21.06 -10.58 -6.89
CA GLY A 74 -22.33 -9.85 -6.93
C GLY A 74 -23.37 -10.29 -5.89
N SER A 75 -23.12 -11.37 -5.17
CA SER A 75 -23.93 -11.83 -4.04
C SER A 75 -23.35 -11.41 -2.67
N ALA A 76 -22.21 -10.70 -2.64
CA ALA A 76 -21.54 -10.37 -1.39
C ALA A 76 -22.10 -9.08 -0.78
N PHE A 77 -22.55 -9.17 0.46
CA PHE A 77 -22.66 -8.04 1.37
C PHE A 77 -21.52 -8.10 2.37
N ILE A 78 -20.85 -6.98 2.64
CA ILE A 78 -19.66 -6.93 3.47
C ILE A 78 -19.86 -5.91 4.58
N TYR A 79 -19.56 -6.34 5.81
CA TYR A 79 -19.36 -5.45 6.96
C TYR A 79 -17.86 -5.45 7.27
N ALA A 80 -17.21 -4.31 7.15
CA ALA A 80 -15.80 -4.14 7.46
C ALA A 80 -15.61 -3.31 8.74
N THR A 81 -14.85 -3.82 9.70
CA THR A 81 -14.51 -3.12 10.93
C THR A 81 -13.00 -3.00 11.10
N VAL A 82 -12.53 -1.81 11.45
CA VAL A 82 -11.10 -1.57 11.69
C VAL A 82 -10.74 -2.05 13.09
N LEU A 83 -9.77 -2.97 13.16
CA LEU A 83 -9.28 -3.55 14.41
C LEU A 83 -8.09 -2.76 14.97
N GLU A 84 -7.24 -2.20 14.10
CA GLU A 84 -6.03 -1.48 14.49
C GLU A 84 -5.68 -0.42 13.44
N GLY A 85 -5.12 0.70 13.91
CA GLY A 85 -4.70 1.81 13.05
C GLY A 85 -5.85 2.55 12.40
N ALA A 86 -5.70 2.88 11.13
CA ALA A 86 -6.73 3.57 10.35
C ALA A 86 -6.67 3.15 8.88
N ILE A 87 -7.82 2.98 8.26
CA ILE A 87 -8.00 2.57 6.86
C ILE A 87 -8.62 3.72 6.07
N ARG A 88 -8.06 4.02 4.91
CA ARG A 88 -8.67 4.84 3.88
C ARG A 88 -9.48 3.94 2.98
N SER A 89 -10.76 4.25 2.81
CA SER A 89 -11.67 3.51 1.94
C SER A 89 -12.39 4.45 0.97
N GLN A 90 -12.61 3.98 -0.24
CA GLN A 90 -13.42 4.66 -1.26
C GLN A 90 -14.29 3.63 -1.96
N VAL A 91 -15.59 3.81 -1.90
CA VAL A 91 -16.58 2.96 -2.57
C VAL A 91 -17.29 3.76 -3.65
N ASN A 92 -17.47 3.15 -4.83
CA ASN A 92 -18.20 3.71 -6.00
C ASN A 92 -17.72 5.09 -6.47
N GLY A 93 -16.43 5.41 -6.29
CA GLY A 93 -15.90 6.72 -6.70
C GLY A 93 -16.37 7.89 -5.83
N GLY A 94 -17.01 7.61 -4.70
CA GLY A 94 -17.37 8.61 -3.68
C GLY A 94 -16.12 9.22 -3.00
N PRO A 95 -16.30 10.00 -1.94
CA PRO A 95 -15.18 10.56 -1.19
C PRO A 95 -14.32 9.46 -0.56
N ILE A 96 -13.02 9.73 -0.42
CA ILE A 96 -12.14 8.87 0.39
C ILE A 96 -12.40 9.19 1.85
N GLU A 97 -12.86 8.20 2.59
CA GLU A 97 -13.10 8.30 4.03
C GLU A 97 -11.98 7.59 4.81
N VAL A 98 -11.77 8.02 6.06
CA VAL A 98 -10.80 7.42 6.98
C VAL A 98 -11.53 6.81 8.17
N TYR A 99 -11.46 5.50 8.27
CA TYR A 99 -12.02 4.72 9.38
C TYR A 99 -10.91 4.34 10.35
N ARG A 100 -11.12 4.62 11.64
CA ARG A 100 -10.16 4.32 12.73
C ARG A 100 -10.59 3.06 13.47
N ALA A 101 -9.72 2.52 14.31
CA ALA A 101 -10.02 1.35 15.15
C ALA A 101 -11.36 1.52 15.87
N GLY A 102 -12.23 0.51 15.78
CA GLY A 102 -13.60 0.48 16.26
C GLY A 102 -14.65 1.05 15.30
N GLN A 103 -14.25 1.75 14.24
CA GLN A 103 -15.16 2.23 13.19
C GLN A 103 -15.37 1.17 12.10
N ASN A 104 -16.45 1.30 11.36
CA ASN A 104 -16.87 0.33 10.35
C ASN A 104 -17.47 1.02 9.12
N PHE A 105 -17.56 0.26 8.04
CA PHE A 105 -18.28 0.60 6.82
C PHE A 105 -18.87 -0.67 6.20
N SER A 106 -19.75 -0.51 5.23
CA SER A 106 -20.34 -1.63 4.48
C SER A 106 -20.11 -1.47 3.00
N GLU A 107 -20.02 -2.60 2.30
CA GLU A 107 -20.02 -2.69 0.86
C GLU A 107 -21.20 -3.57 0.43
N TYR A 108 -21.97 -3.08 -0.54
CA TYR A 108 -23.16 -3.76 -1.05
C TYR A 108 -22.82 -4.60 -2.29
N PRO A 109 -23.69 -5.56 -2.64
CA PRO A 109 -23.54 -6.31 -3.89
C PRO A 109 -23.33 -5.41 -5.09
N GLY A 110 -22.22 -5.60 -5.81
CA GLY A 110 -21.84 -4.82 -6.99
C GLY A 110 -21.05 -3.54 -6.73
N ASP A 111 -20.80 -3.17 -5.48
CA ASP A 111 -19.96 -2.04 -5.14
C ASP A 111 -18.53 -2.20 -5.66
N ARG A 112 -17.92 -1.06 -6.02
CA ARG A 112 -16.55 -0.94 -6.49
C ARG A 112 -15.69 -0.33 -5.38
N HIS A 113 -14.76 -1.10 -4.85
CA HIS A 113 -13.82 -0.64 -3.83
C HIS A 113 -12.57 -0.05 -4.51
N GLY A 114 -12.60 1.25 -4.76
CA GLY A 114 -11.55 1.97 -5.48
C GLY A 114 -10.28 2.19 -4.67
N VAL A 115 -10.43 2.42 -3.37
CA VAL A 115 -9.32 2.61 -2.43
C VAL A 115 -9.54 1.76 -1.20
N SER A 116 -8.56 0.91 -0.88
CA SER A 116 -8.44 0.20 0.40
C SER A 116 -6.98 0.25 0.83
N ALA A 117 -6.65 1.11 1.79
CA ALA A 117 -5.26 1.40 2.12
C ALA A 117 -5.07 1.78 3.59
N ASN A 118 -3.89 1.49 4.12
CA ASN A 118 -3.45 2.04 5.40
C ASN A 118 -3.35 3.58 5.30
N ALA A 119 -3.98 4.29 6.23
CA ALA A 119 -3.91 5.76 6.29
C ALA A 119 -2.53 6.26 6.77
N SER A 120 -1.73 5.39 7.39
CA SER A 120 -0.42 5.72 7.95
C SER A 120 0.72 5.16 7.10
N LYS A 121 1.82 5.94 7.02
CA LYS A 121 3.10 5.51 6.42
C LYS A 121 4.08 4.97 7.44
N THR A 122 3.74 4.95 8.73
CA THR A 122 4.68 4.60 9.81
C THR A 122 4.19 3.50 10.75
N VAL A 123 2.87 3.29 10.84
CA VAL A 123 2.28 2.26 11.71
C VAL A 123 1.40 1.32 10.90
N PRO A 124 1.26 0.05 11.27
CA PRO A 124 0.39 -0.90 10.59
C PRO A 124 -1.10 -0.58 10.80
N ALA A 125 -1.95 -1.21 9.99
CA ALA A 125 -3.40 -1.19 10.17
C ALA A 125 -3.98 -2.57 9.85
N ARG A 126 -5.07 -2.93 10.53
CA ARG A 126 -5.79 -4.18 10.33
C ARG A 126 -7.29 -3.93 10.28
N LEU A 127 -7.98 -4.63 9.40
CA LEU A 127 -9.43 -4.67 9.37
C LEU A 127 -9.94 -6.11 9.25
N LEU A 128 -11.11 -6.36 9.79
CA LEU A 128 -11.88 -7.59 9.59
C LEU A 128 -13.04 -7.27 8.66
N ALA A 129 -13.05 -7.89 7.49
CA ALA A 129 -14.16 -7.86 6.55
C ALA A 129 -15.00 -9.13 6.70
N VAL A 130 -16.26 -8.97 7.07
CA VAL A 130 -17.22 -10.06 7.23
C VAL A 130 -18.15 -10.09 6.04
N PHE A 131 -18.06 -11.15 5.26
CA PHE A 131 -18.86 -11.38 4.05
C PHE A 131 -20.07 -12.24 4.37
N VAL A 132 -21.24 -11.86 3.89
CA VAL A 132 -22.34 -12.77 3.63
C VAL A 132 -22.43 -12.91 2.11
N VAL A 133 -22.19 -14.12 1.61
CA VAL A 133 -21.96 -14.38 0.18
C VAL A 133 -22.48 -15.76 -0.20
N ASP A 134 -22.71 -16.01 -1.48
CA ASP A 134 -23.05 -17.36 -1.96
C ASP A 134 -21.98 -18.37 -1.55
N THR A 135 -22.40 -19.52 -1.02
CA THR A 135 -21.50 -20.59 -0.59
C THR A 135 -20.57 -21.05 -1.72
N ALA A 136 -21.06 -21.03 -2.95
CA ALA A 136 -20.30 -21.41 -4.14
C ALA A 136 -19.24 -20.37 -4.57
N ALA A 137 -19.25 -19.15 -4.03
CA ALA A 137 -18.27 -18.11 -4.36
C ALA A 137 -16.87 -18.50 -3.84
N LYS A 138 -15.94 -18.74 -4.77
CA LYS A 138 -14.56 -19.13 -4.47
C LYS A 138 -13.66 -17.90 -4.27
N ASP A 139 -13.72 -16.96 -5.21
CA ASP A 139 -12.93 -15.75 -5.18
C ASP A 139 -13.73 -14.63 -4.53
N LEU A 140 -13.22 -14.07 -3.45
CA LEU A 140 -13.88 -12.97 -2.73
C LEU A 140 -13.45 -11.58 -3.23
N VAL A 141 -12.38 -11.51 -4.00
CA VAL A 141 -11.83 -10.28 -4.57
C VAL A 141 -11.66 -10.46 -6.07
N LEU A 142 -12.30 -9.61 -6.83
CA LEU A 142 -12.29 -9.62 -8.29
C LEU A 142 -11.68 -8.30 -8.78
N PRO A 143 -10.55 -8.31 -9.50
CA PRO A 143 -9.98 -7.08 -10.04
C PRO A 143 -10.96 -6.48 -11.06
N TYR A 144 -11.12 -5.16 -11.04
CA TYR A 144 -11.80 -4.45 -12.10
C TYR A 144 -10.85 -3.46 -12.78
N ARG A 145 -11.11 -3.20 -14.03
CA ARG A 145 -10.37 -2.24 -14.86
C ARG A 145 -11.16 -0.96 -15.07
#